data_c3589e2f02ce632cd7bfd80e3ad7dcae
#
_entry.id   c3589e2f02ce632cd7bfd80e3ad7dcae
#
_cell.length_a   1.000
_cell.length_b   1.000
_cell.length_c   1.000
_cell.angle_alpha   90.00
_cell.angle_beta   90.00
_cell.angle_gamma   90.00
#
_symmetry.space_group_name_H-M   'P 1'
#
loop_
_entity.id
_entity.type
_entity.pdbx_description
1 polymer ?
#
loop_
_entity_poly.entity_id
_entity_poly.type
_entity_poly.pdbx_seq_one_letter_code
_entity_poly.pdbx_strand_id
1 'polypeptide(L)'
;MQLSTSEISELIKSRLENFSTTAEARTQGTVVSVTDGIVRIHGLSNVMAGEMIEFPGNTFGLALNLERDSVGAVVLGDYEHITEGDICKCTGRILEVPVGPELIGRVVDALGRPIDGKGPINAKMTDKIEKVAPGVIARKSVSQPVQTGIKAIDSMVPVGRGQRELIIGDRQTGKTAVAVDAIINQKGQNMTCIYVAVGQKASTIANVVRKLEQYGALEYTIIVAASASDSAALQFIAPYAGCTMGEYFRDRGEDALIIYDDLTKQAIAYRQISLLLRRPPGREAYPGDVFYLHSRLLERAARVNEEYVEKFTNGEVKGKTGSLTALPIIETQAGDVSAFVPTNVISITDGQIFLETDLFNAGIRPAINAGISVSRVGGAAQTKVVKKLGGGVRLALAQYRELAAFAQFASDLDEATRKQLERGRLVTELMKQAQYLPLSVSEMAISLQAANKGYLDDVPVNKVLAFESALHAFIKSKYKALVGRIEKTLDLSKDDDAELTSAIEDFKANSAY
;
A
#
# COMPACT_ATOMS: atom_id res chain seq x y z
N MET A 1 -31.46 15.75 68.73
CA MET A 1 -31.91 16.67 67.72
C MET A 1 -32.72 15.88 66.70
N GLN A 2 -34.01 16.11 66.61
CA GLN A 2 -34.85 15.52 65.57
C GLN A 2 -34.79 16.48 64.38
N LEU A 3 -34.33 15.97 63.24
CA LEU A 3 -34.34 16.70 61.99
C LEU A 3 -35.79 17.04 61.61
N SER A 4 -36.03 18.28 61.21
CA SER A 4 -37.34 18.70 60.74
C SER A 4 -37.69 18.06 59.41
N THR A 5 -38.95 17.92 59.08
CA THR A 5 -39.41 17.33 57.82
C THR A 5 -38.92 18.06 56.59
N SER A 6 -38.61 19.36 56.71
CA SER A 6 -38.01 20.19 55.65
C SER A 6 -36.52 19.86 55.41
N GLU A 7 -35.76 19.62 56.51
CA GLU A 7 -34.34 19.24 56.40
C GLU A 7 -34.16 17.84 55.81
N ILE A 8 -35.07 16.92 56.14
CA ILE A 8 -35.11 15.58 55.52
C ILE A 8 -35.46 15.68 54.01
N SER A 9 -36.37 16.56 53.66
CA SER A 9 -36.77 16.78 52.28
C SER A 9 -35.65 17.42 51.45
N GLU A 10 -34.88 18.35 52.01
CA GLU A 10 -33.69 18.95 51.38
C GLU A 10 -32.55 17.96 51.25
N LEU A 11 -32.34 17.10 52.24
CA LEU A 11 -31.32 16.03 52.19
C LEU A 11 -31.68 14.96 51.16
N ILE A 12 -32.94 14.65 50.99
CA ILE A 12 -33.42 13.75 49.93
C ILE A 12 -33.29 14.41 48.54
N LYS A 13 -33.62 15.70 48.44
CA LYS A 13 -33.42 16.45 47.19
C LYS A 13 -31.95 16.52 46.77
N SER A 14 -31.05 16.86 47.70
CA SER A 14 -29.62 16.90 47.43
C SER A 14 -29.04 15.52 47.10
N ARG A 15 -29.58 14.43 47.68
CA ARG A 15 -29.20 13.07 47.29
C ARG A 15 -29.80 12.63 45.95
N LEU A 16 -30.98 13.09 45.57
CA LEU A 16 -31.57 12.87 44.25
C LEU A 16 -30.87 13.66 43.16
N GLU A 17 -30.45 14.89 43.45
CA GLU A 17 -29.61 15.70 42.53
C GLU A 17 -28.22 15.06 42.35
N ASN A 18 -27.62 14.47 43.40
CA ASN A 18 -26.42 13.66 43.30
C ASN A 18 -26.65 12.28 42.62
N PHE A 19 -27.88 11.79 42.50
CA PHE A 19 -28.19 10.56 41.76
C PHE A 19 -28.23 10.76 40.25
N SER A 20 -28.56 11.96 39.79
CA SER A 20 -28.40 12.32 38.38
C SER A 20 -26.91 12.46 37.99
N THR A 21 -26.07 12.86 38.91
CA THR A 21 -24.60 12.94 38.75
C THR A 21 -23.94 11.57 38.52
N THR A 22 -24.52 10.49 39.05
CA THR A 22 -23.97 9.12 38.84
C THR A 22 -24.23 8.56 37.44
N ALA A 23 -25.29 8.99 36.76
CA ALA A 23 -25.56 8.63 35.36
C ALA A 23 -24.65 9.46 34.42
N GLU A 24 -24.43 10.73 34.73
CA GLU A 24 -23.48 11.60 33.98
C GLU A 24 -22.02 11.14 34.20
N ALA A 25 -21.63 10.70 35.38
CA ALA A 25 -20.30 10.19 35.71
C ALA A 25 -19.90 8.93 34.92
N ARG A 26 -20.84 8.19 34.36
CA ARG A 26 -20.57 7.01 33.51
C ARG A 26 -20.21 7.39 32.08
N THR A 27 -20.62 8.54 31.62
CA THR A 27 -20.39 9.07 30.25
C THR A 27 -19.42 10.25 30.24
N GLN A 28 -19.10 10.80 31.42
CA GLN A 28 -18.12 11.87 31.60
C GLN A 28 -16.91 11.37 32.36
N GLY A 29 -15.75 11.92 32.06
CA GLY A 29 -14.51 11.68 32.76
C GLY A 29 -13.74 12.96 32.98
N THR A 30 -12.76 12.88 33.88
CA THR A 30 -11.87 13.99 34.20
C THR A 30 -10.46 13.64 33.75
N VAL A 31 -9.81 14.57 33.06
CA VAL A 31 -8.42 14.43 32.65
C VAL A 31 -7.51 14.47 33.88
N VAL A 32 -6.73 13.42 34.06
CA VAL A 32 -5.80 13.26 35.19
C VAL A 32 -4.39 13.70 34.81
N SER A 33 -3.98 13.43 33.57
CA SER A 33 -2.69 13.87 33.05
C SER A 33 -2.70 13.91 31.53
N VAL A 34 -1.89 14.81 30.95
CA VAL A 34 -1.65 14.94 29.51
C VAL A 34 -0.14 14.87 29.27
N THR A 35 0.30 14.00 28.37
CA THR A 35 1.72 13.87 28.00
C THR A 35 1.82 13.48 26.52
N ASP A 36 2.42 14.32 25.70
CA ASP A 36 2.66 14.07 24.27
C ASP A 36 1.43 13.57 23.50
N GLY A 37 0.27 14.19 23.76
CA GLY A 37 -1.00 13.83 23.12
C GLY A 37 -1.66 12.55 23.67
N ILE A 38 -1.09 11.94 24.71
CA ILE A 38 -1.73 10.85 25.47
C ILE A 38 -2.39 11.46 26.72
N VAL A 39 -3.65 11.14 26.91
CA VAL A 39 -4.47 11.62 28.01
C VAL A 39 -4.89 10.43 28.89
N ARG A 40 -4.64 10.53 30.17
CA ARG A 40 -5.24 9.63 31.18
C ARG A 40 -6.46 10.28 31.76
N ILE A 41 -7.54 9.52 31.78
CA ILE A 41 -8.86 10.00 32.17
C ILE A 41 -9.38 9.11 33.30
N HIS A 42 -9.88 9.72 34.34
CA HIS A 42 -10.60 9.03 35.39
C HIS A 42 -12.11 9.08 35.13
N GLY A 43 -12.80 8.01 35.28
CA GLY A 43 -14.23 7.88 34.92
C GLY A 43 -14.43 7.20 33.58
N LEU A 44 -15.42 7.62 32.79
CA LEU A 44 -15.78 7.03 31.49
C LEU A 44 -16.06 5.52 31.56
N SER A 45 -16.80 5.08 32.59
CA SER A 45 -17.04 3.65 32.86
C SER A 45 -17.75 2.88 31.72
N ASN A 46 -18.39 3.60 30.78
CA ASN A 46 -19.11 3.03 29.65
C ASN A 46 -18.37 3.12 28.31
N VAL A 47 -17.12 3.65 28.30
CA VAL A 47 -16.36 3.82 27.07
C VAL A 47 -16.00 2.48 26.45
N MET A 48 -16.09 2.39 25.13
CA MET A 48 -15.67 1.23 24.35
C MET A 48 -14.24 1.41 23.83
N ALA A 49 -13.53 0.31 23.62
CA ALA A 49 -12.24 0.36 22.93
C ALA A 49 -12.41 0.88 21.49
N GLY A 50 -11.59 1.87 21.10
CA GLY A 50 -11.73 2.51 19.80
C GLY A 50 -12.86 3.54 19.70
N GLU A 51 -13.51 3.87 20.82
CA GLU A 51 -14.51 4.94 20.84
C GLU A 51 -13.85 6.31 20.82
N MET A 52 -14.50 7.26 20.15
CA MET A 52 -14.10 8.67 20.20
C MET A 52 -14.53 9.30 21.52
N ILE A 53 -13.60 10.03 22.11
CA ILE A 53 -13.82 10.84 23.32
C ILE A 53 -13.76 12.31 22.90
N GLU A 54 -14.72 13.10 23.32
CA GLU A 54 -14.79 14.52 23.11
C GLU A 54 -14.11 15.27 24.26
N PHE A 55 -13.13 16.10 23.93
CA PHE A 55 -12.45 17.02 24.85
C PHE A 55 -12.91 18.46 24.64
N PRO A 56 -12.60 19.40 25.55
CA PRO A 56 -12.83 20.82 25.34
C PRO A 56 -12.24 21.31 24.01
N GLY A 57 -12.83 22.35 23.43
CA GLY A 57 -12.36 22.92 22.18
C GLY A 57 -12.72 22.11 20.92
N ASN A 58 -13.72 21.21 20.99
CA ASN A 58 -14.14 20.34 19.89
C ASN A 58 -13.00 19.45 19.37
N THR A 59 -12.14 19.02 20.29
CA THR A 59 -11.04 18.10 20.04
C THR A 59 -11.47 16.69 20.38
N PHE A 60 -11.06 15.73 19.57
CA PHE A 60 -11.41 14.34 19.75
C PHE A 60 -10.17 13.48 20.05
N GLY A 61 -10.36 12.45 20.85
CA GLY A 61 -9.36 11.42 21.09
C GLY A 61 -9.93 10.02 20.88
N LEU A 62 -9.05 9.06 20.85
CA LEU A 62 -9.37 7.64 20.67
C LEU A 62 -9.05 6.87 21.93
N ALA A 63 -10.03 6.17 22.51
CA ALA A 63 -9.85 5.31 23.67
C ALA A 63 -9.06 4.05 23.26
N LEU A 64 -7.86 3.85 23.84
CA LEU A 64 -6.97 2.75 23.50
C LEU A 64 -6.71 1.79 24.66
N ASN A 65 -6.60 2.31 25.88
CA ASN A 65 -6.37 1.52 27.09
C ASN A 65 -7.57 1.67 28.02
N LEU A 66 -8.23 0.55 28.31
CA LEU A 66 -9.35 0.51 29.25
C LEU A 66 -8.88 -0.21 30.51
N GLU A 67 -8.62 0.54 31.57
CA GLU A 67 -8.27 0.02 32.89
C GLU A 67 -9.49 0.14 33.82
N ARG A 68 -9.42 -0.48 34.99
CA ARG A 68 -10.54 -0.49 35.93
C ARG A 68 -10.96 0.93 36.35
N ASP A 69 -9.99 1.79 36.64
CA ASP A 69 -10.21 3.11 37.23
C ASP A 69 -9.74 4.26 36.32
N SER A 70 -9.22 3.95 35.12
CA SER A 70 -8.74 4.95 34.20
C SER A 70 -8.84 4.50 32.74
N VAL A 71 -8.91 5.48 31.85
CA VAL A 71 -8.89 5.28 30.41
C VAL A 71 -7.69 6.01 29.85
N GLY A 72 -6.88 5.30 29.06
CA GLY A 72 -5.82 5.89 28.27
C GLY A 72 -6.33 6.21 26.87
N ALA A 73 -6.32 7.49 26.51
CA ALA A 73 -6.76 7.96 25.21
C ALA A 73 -5.62 8.68 24.48
N VAL A 74 -5.64 8.66 23.14
CA VAL A 74 -4.74 9.43 22.29
C VAL A 74 -5.53 10.53 21.58
N VAL A 75 -5.02 11.76 21.63
CA VAL A 75 -5.68 12.91 21.00
C VAL A 75 -5.43 12.91 19.48
N LEU A 76 -6.48 13.17 18.71
CA LEU A 76 -6.46 13.18 17.24
C LEU A 76 -6.30 14.63 16.71
N GLY A 77 -5.16 15.24 16.98
CA GLY A 77 -4.87 16.61 16.59
C GLY A 77 -4.10 17.38 17.68
N ASP A 78 -4.32 18.68 17.74
CA ASP A 78 -3.68 19.56 18.71
C ASP A 78 -4.22 19.29 20.12
N TYR A 79 -3.33 19.21 21.10
CA TYR A 79 -3.67 18.85 22.47
C TYR A 79 -3.17 19.88 23.51
N GLU A 80 -2.49 20.94 23.08
CA GLU A 80 -1.87 21.93 23.96
C GLU A 80 -2.88 22.66 24.87
N HIS A 81 -4.14 22.72 24.44
CA HIS A 81 -5.22 23.37 25.18
C HIS A 81 -5.90 22.44 26.19
N ILE A 82 -5.59 21.14 26.20
CA ILE A 82 -6.16 20.18 27.14
C ILE A 82 -5.34 20.20 28.42
N THR A 83 -6.01 20.42 29.56
CA THR A 83 -5.38 20.53 30.88
C THR A 83 -5.89 19.51 31.87
N GLU A 84 -5.12 19.28 32.94
CA GLU A 84 -5.58 18.45 34.05
C GLU A 84 -6.82 19.08 34.69
N GLY A 85 -7.82 18.24 34.98
CA GLY A 85 -9.11 18.67 35.53
C GLY A 85 -10.18 18.93 34.46
N ASP A 86 -9.83 18.96 33.18
CA ASP A 86 -10.81 19.11 32.10
C ASP A 86 -11.80 17.94 32.05
N ILE A 87 -13.02 18.27 31.72
CA ILE A 87 -14.10 17.28 31.56
C ILE A 87 -14.14 16.81 30.10
N CYS A 88 -14.11 15.50 29.90
CA CYS A 88 -14.28 14.86 28.61
C CYS A 88 -15.50 13.94 28.62
N LYS A 89 -16.03 13.60 27.44
CA LYS A 89 -17.27 12.85 27.26
C LYS A 89 -17.11 11.69 26.29
N CYS A 90 -17.77 10.57 26.58
CA CYS A 90 -17.99 9.52 25.59
C CYS A 90 -18.91 10.02 24.49
N THR A 91 -18.57 9.73 23.24
CA THR A 91 -19.42 10.07 22.10
C THR A 91 -20.39 8.96 21.70
N GLY A 92 -20.18 7.73 22.20
CA GLY A 92 -20.89 6.53 21.77
C GLY A 92 -20.56 6.11 20.32
N ARG A 93 -19.56 6.74 19.68
CA ARG A 93 -19.22 6.54 18.28
C ARG A 93 -17.81 6.02 18.13
N ILE A 94 -17.68 4.93 17.38
CA ILE A 94 -16.37 4.44 16.93
C ILE A 94 -15.84 5.37 15.85
N LEU A 95 -14.53 5.52 15.76
CA LEU A 95 -13.89 6.40 14.76
C LEU A 95 -14.24 5.97 13.34
N GLU A 96 -14.77 6.93 12.58
CA GLU A 96 -15.19 6.77 11.19
C GLU A 96 -14.49 7.81 10.31
N VAL A 97 -14.36 7.48 9.02
CA VAL A 97 -13.86 8.40 7.99
C VAL A 97 -14.84 8.48 6.82
N PRO A 98 -14.86 9.60 6.08
CA PRO A 98 -15.63 9.69 4.87
C PRO A 98 -15.13 8.67 3.83
N VAL A 99 -16.06 8.09 3.09
CA VAL A 99 -15.80 7.13 2.01
C VAL A 99 -16.66 7.48 0.81
N GLY A 100 -16.18 7.13 -0.37
CA GLY A 100 -16.94 7.32 -1.60
C GLY A 100 -16.13 7.94 -2.75
N PRO A 101 -16.74 8.04 -3.92
CA PRO A 101 -16.09 8.59 -5.12
C PRO A 101 -15.76 10.09 -4.99
N GLU A 102 -16.39 10.80 -4.05
CA GLU A 102 -16.16 12.23 -3.78
C GLU A 102 -14.74 12.51 -3.27
N LEU A 103 -14.03 11.48 -2.79
CA LEU A 103 -12.64 11.56 -2.33
C LEU A 103 -11.62 11.42 -3.47
N ILE A 104 -12.02 10.92 -4.64
CA ILE A 104 -11.13 10.74 -5.78
C ILE A 104 -10.60 12.10 -6.25
N GLY A 105 -9.30 12.19 -6.47
CA GLY A 105 -8.63 13.44 -6.87
C GLY A 105 -8.31 14.38 -5.71
N ARG A 106 -8.58 13.97 -4.46
CA ARG A 106 -8.39 14.78 -3.26
C ARG A 106 -7.22 14.30 -2.42
N VAL A 107 -6.64 15.24 -1.69
CA VAL A 107 -5.64 14.96 -0.64
C VAL A 107 -6.28 15.24 0.71
N VAL A 108 -6.32 14.23 1.55
CA VAL A 108 -6.96 14.27 2.87
C VAL A 108 -5.98 13.88 3.97
N ASP A 109 -6.27 14.29 5.20
CA ASP A 109 -5.58 13.82 6.39
C ASP A 109 -6.08 12.41 6.83
N ALA A 110 -5.53 11.90 7.92
CA ALA A 110 -5.91 10.59 8.47
C ALA A 110 -7.36 10.50 8.97
N LEU A 111 -8.05 11.62 9.13
CA LEU A 111 -9.48 11.70 9.48
C LEU A 111 -10.39 11.94 8.27
N GLY A 112 -9.81 12.00 7.06
CA GLY A 112 -10.53 12.28 5.83
C GLY A 112 -10.86 13.74 5.59
N ARG A 113 -10.26 14.67 6.35
CA ARG A 113 -10.43 16.12 6.15
C ARG A 113 -9.55 16.57 4.99
N PRO A 114 -10.06 17.42 4.06
CA PRO A 114 -9.29 17.89 2.93
C PRO A 114 -8.15 18.81 3.37
N ILE A 115 -6.96 18.60 2.83
CA ILE A 115 -5.76 19.41 3.07
C ILE A 115 -5.16 19.97 1.76
N ASP A 116 -5.88 19.82 0.65
CA ASP A 116 -5.45 20.22 -0.70
C ASP A 116 -5.88 21.64 -1.11
N GLY A 117 -6.56 22.36 -0.22
CA GLY A 117 -7.05 23.71 -0.52
C GLY A 117 -8.20 23.79 -1.52
N LYS A 118 -8.76 22.64 -1.95
CA LYS A 118 -9.85 22.56 -2.95
C LYS A 118 -11.26 22.65 -2.32
N GLY A 119 -11.35 23.08 -1.06
CA GLY A 119 -12.62 23.21 -0.33
C GLY A 119 -13.13 21.92 0.29
N PRO A 120 -14.30 21.95 0.97
CA PRO A 120 -14.83 20.80 1.70
C PRO A 120 -15.21 19.65 0.76
N ILE A 121 -15.19 18.43 1.29
CA ILE A 121 -15.62 17.21 0.60
C ILE A 121 -17.02 16.88 1.11
N ASN A 122 -17.99 16.85 0.22
CA ASN A 122 -19.38 16.48 0.54
C ASN A 122 -19.60 14.97 0.40
N ALA A 123 -18.82 14.18 1.17
CA ALA A 123 -18.99 12.74 1.19
C ALA A 123 -20.37 12.37 1.73
N LYS A 124 -21.05 11.46 1.04
CA LYS A 124 -22.41 11.01 1.41
C LYS A 124 -22.41 9.93 2.47
N MET A 125 -21.28 9.26 2.65
CA MET A 125 -21.13 8.11 3.54
C MET A 125 -19.87 8.22 4.40
N THR A 126 -19.96 7.67 5.60
CA THR A 126 -18.82 7.42 6.48
C THR A 126 -18.74 5.93 6.77
N ASP A 127 -17.58 5.45 7.14
CA ASP A 127 -17.38 4.07 7.54
C ASP A 127 -16.27 3.95 8.58
N LYS A 128 -16.35 2.89 9.40
CA LYS A 128 -15.42 2.66 10.51
C LYS A 128 -14.01 2.39 10.00
N ILE A 129 -13.01 2.96 10.66
CA ILE A 129 -11.61 2.70 10.29
C ILE A 129 -11.13 1.30 10.70
N GLU A 130 -11.66 0.75 11.78
CA GLU A 130 -11.37 -0.61 12.25
C GLU A 130 -12.52 -1.53 11.85
N LYS A 131 -12.21 -2.49 10.98
CA LYS A 131 -13.15 -3.49 10.49
C LYS A 131 -12.51 -4.86 10.47
N VAL A 132 -13.34 -5.87 10.59
CA VAL A 132 -12.93 -7.27 10.41
C VAL A 132 -12.74 -7.54 8.90
N ALA A 133 -11.64 -8.19 8.56
CA ALA A 133 -11.35 -8.60 7.19
C ALA A 133 -12.42 -9.58 6.65
N PRO A 134 -12.63 -9.63 5.31
CA PRO A 134 -13.52 -10.63 4.71
C PRO A 134 -13.13 -12.05 5.12
N GLY A 135 -14.11 -12.85 5.56
CA GLY A 135 -13.90 -14.24 5.95
C GLY A 135 -13.51 -15.13 4.76
N VAL A 136 -13.09 -16.37 5.05
CA VAL A 136 -12.60 -17.32 4.03
C VAL A 136 -13.62 -17.57 2.92
N ILE A 137 -14.90 -17.74 3.26
CA ILE A 137 -15.97 -18.02 2.29
C ILE A 137 -16.25 -16.83 1.35
N ALA A 138 -16.03 -15.59 1.83
CA ALA A 138 -16.22 -14.37 1.06
C ALA A 138 -15.11 -14.12 0.02
N ARG A 139 -13.98 -14.82 0.13
CA ARG A 139 -12.81 -14.62 -0.72
C ARG A 139 -12.91 -15.41 -2.01
N LYS A 140 -12.38 -14.82 -3.08
CA LYS A 140 -12.16 -15.47 -4.37
C LYS A 140 -10.66 -15.54 -4.64
N SER A 141 -10.22 -16.62 -5.29
CA SER A 141 -8.81 -16.77 -5.68
C SER A 141 -8.35 -15.64 -6.61
N VAL A 142 -7.13 -15.16 -6.39
CA VAL A 142 -6.50 -14.14 -7.21
C VAL A 142 -6.12 -14.74 -8.56
N SER A 143 -6.68 -14.17 -9.64
CA SER A 143 -6.50 -14.70 -11.01
C SER A 143 -6.44 -13.58 -12.07
N GLN A 144 -6.48 -12.31 -11.67
CA GLN A 144 -6.38 -11.18 -12.57
C GLN A 144 -5.14 -10.36 -12.22
N PRO A 145 -4.33 -9.94 -13.22
CA PRO A 145 -3.13 -9.15 -12.97
C PRO A 145 -3.47 -7.73 -12.55
N VAL A 146 -2.64 -7.18 -11.67
CA VAL A 146 -2.38 -5.73 -11.58
C VAL A 146 -1.19 -5.46 -12.46
N GLN A 147 -1.41 -4.78 -13.58
CA GLN A 147 -0.31 -4.41 -14.47
C GLN A 147 0.40 -3.19 -13.89
N THR A 148 1.61 -3.40 -13.39
CA THR A 148 2.40 -2.30 -12.82
C THR A 148 3.05 -1.44 -13.90
N GLY A 149 3.19 -1.98 -15.11
CA GLY A 149 3.93 -1.34 -16.19
C GLY A 149 5.44 -1.41 -16.02
N ILE A 150 5.93 -2.13 -14.99
CA ILE A 150 7.35 -2.31 -14.72
C ILE A 150 7.75 -3.72 -15.18
N LYS A 151 8.62 -3.79 -16.21
CA LYS A 151 9.05 -5.05 -16.82
C LYS A 151 9.47 -6.11 -15.81
N ALA A 152 10.34 -5.71 -14.89
CA ALA A 152 10.91 -6.60 -13.90
C ALA A 152 9.85 -7.18 -12.93
N ILE A 153 8.82 -6.40 -12.59
CA ILE A 153 7.73 -6.85 -11.71
C ILE A 153 6.79 -7.76 -12.49
N ASP A 154 6.20 -7.26 -13.57
CA ASP A 154 5.15 -7.98 -14.28
C ASP A 154 5.64 -9.30 -14.91
N SER A 155 6.94 -9.39 -15.28
CA SER A 155 7.53 -10.62 -15.80
C SER A 155 8.02 -11.60 -14.74
N MET A 156 8.53 -11.13 -13.59
CA MET A 156 9.22 -11.99 -12.61
C MET A 156 8.50 -12.13 -11.27
N VAL A 157 7.86 -11.06 -10.79
CA VAL A 157 7.21 -11.00 -9.47
C VAL A 157 5.81 -10.39 -9.62
N PRO A 158 4.92 -11.04 -10.40
CA PRO A 158 3.64 -10.46 -10.77
C PRO A 158 2.72 -10.29 -9.57
N VAL A 159 1.95 -9.20 -9.60
CA VAL A 159 0.96 -8.84 -8.59
C VAL A 159 -0.44 -9.05 -9.14
N GLY A 160 -1.30 -9.70 -8.38
CA GLY A 160 -2.69 -9.92 -8.74
C GLY A 160 -3.68 -9.03 -7.99
N ARG A 161 -4.86 -8.83 -8.57
CA ARG A 161 -5.94 -8.06 -7.94
C ARG A 161 -6.46 -8.76 -6.70
N GLY A 162 -6.28 -8.12 -5.54
CA GLY A 162 -6.59 -8.68 -4.22
C GLY A 162 -5.40 -9.30 -3.49
N GLN A 163 -4.20 -9.26 -4.07
CA GLN A 163 -2.95 -9.72 -3.46
C GLN A 163 -2.35 -8.65 -2.55
N ARG A 164 -1.55 -9.11 -1.58
CA ARG A 164 -0.69 -8.28 -0.74
C ARG A 164 0.76 -8.53 -1.12
N GLU A 165 1.38 -7.60 -1.80
CA GLU A 165 2.78 -7.73 -2.23
C GLU A 165 3.63 -6.67 -1.54
N LEU A 166 4.59 -7.09 -0.74
CA LEU A 166 5.46 -6.20 0.02
C LEU A 166 6.53 -5.58 -0.88
N ILE A 167 6.72 -4.27 -0.78
CA ILE A 167 7.89 -3.58 -1.34
C ILE A 167 8.85 -3.28 -0.19
N ILE A 168 10.04 -3.88 -0.22
CA ILE A 168 10.99 -3.82 0.89
C ILE A 168 12.40 -3.44 0.39
N GLY A 169 13.11 -2.66 1.18
CA GLY A 169 14.49 -2.24 0.89
C GLY A 169 14.92 -1.04 1.73
N ASP A 170 16.19 -0.69 1.62
CA ASP A 170 16.78 0.43 2.35
C ASP A 170 16.25 1.80 1.88
N ARG A 171 16.62 2.85 2.59
CA ARG A 171 16.30 4.22 2.18
C ARG A 171 16.83 4.52 0.78
N GLN A 172 16.04 5.27 0.00
CA GLN A 172 16.41 5.76 -1.34
C GLN A 172 16.70 4.67 -2.38
N THR A 173 16.25 3.44 -2.17
CA THR A 173 16.36 2.35 -3.18
C THR A 173 15.28 2.38 -4.27
N GLY A 174 14.36 3.35 -4.22
CA GLY A 174 13.31 3.52 -5.22
C GLY A 174 11.95 2.90 -4.86
N LYS A 175 11.69 2.55 -3.61
CA LYS A 175 10.40 1.96 -3.17
C LYS A 175 9.19 2.79 -3.57
N THR A 176 9.21 4.08 -3.22
CA THR A 176 8.13 5.03 -3.59
C THR A 176 7.99 5.19 -5.10
N ALA A 177 9.10 5.16 -5.85
CA ALA A 177 9.07 5.26 -7.32
C ALA A 177 8.32 4.08 -7.95
N VAL A 178 8.61 2.85 -7.51
CA VAL A 178 7.90 1.63 -7.93
C VAL A 178 6.40 1.74 -7.65
N ALA A 179 6.04 2.22 -6.47
CA ALA A 179 4.65 2.40 -6.07
C ALA A 179 3.92 3.45 -6.92
N VAL A 180 4.57 4.59 -7.18
CA VAL A 180 4.01 5.67 -8.01
C VAL A 180 3.86 5.22 -9.46
N ASP A 181 4.83 4.49 -10.01
CA ASP A 181 4.76 3.94 -11.38
C ASP A 181 3.60 2.94 -11.49
N ALA A 182 3.39 2.10 -10.48
CA ALA A 182 2.24 1.20 -10.43
C ALA A 182 0.90 1.96 -10.45
N ILE A 183 0.79 3.10 -9.75
CA ILE A 183 -0.41 3.95 -9.80
C ILE A 183 -0.57 4.57 -11.18
N ILE A 184 0.48 5.15 -11.76
CA ILE A 184 0.43 5.81 -13.08
C ILE A 184 -0.08 4.84 -14.15
N ASN A 185 0.33 3.57 -14.08
CA ASN A 185 -0.08 2.55 -15.04
C ASN A 185 -1.54 2.09 -14.90
N GLN A 186 -2.25 2.50 -13.84
CA GLN A 186 -3.67 2.12 -13.68
C GLN A 186 -4.61 2.97 -14.53
N LYS A 187 -4.11 3.94 -15.29
CA LYS A 187 -4.93 4.75 -16.20
C LYS A 187 -5.68 3.85 -17.19
N GLY A 188 -7.01 3.94 -17.18
CA GLY A 188 -7.87 3.11 -18.05
C GLY A 188 -8.02 1.64 -17.62
N GLN A 189 -7.49 1.23 -16.46
CA GLN A 189 -7.60 -0.13 -15.94
C GLN A 189 -8.82 -0.36 -15.04
N ASN A 190 -9.70 0.63 -14.89
CA ASN A 190 -10.86 0.62 -13.98
C ASN A 190 -10.46 0.26 -12.55
N MET A 191 -9.44 0.91 -12.04
CA MET A 191 -8.90 0.71 -10.71
C MET A 191 -8.76 2.04 -9.98
N THR A 192 -9.39 2.18 -8.83
CA THR A 192 -9.20 3.33 -7.94
C THR A 192 -7.95 3.10 -7.11
N CYS A 193 -7.07 4.09 -7.07
CA CYS A 193 -5.84 4.02 -6.31
C CYS A 193 -5.94 4.83 -5.02
N ILE A 194 -5.34 4.32 -3.96
CA ILE A 194 -5.21 5.02 -2.68
C ILE A 194 -3.73 5.05 -2.31
N TYR A 195 -3.16 6.23 -2.15
CA TYR A 195 -1.80 6.41 -1.68
C TYR A 195 -1.81 6.94 -0.27
N VAL A 196 -1.29 6.15 0.67
CA VAL A 196 -1.24 6.52 2.09
C VAL A 196 0.20 6.86 2.46
N ALA A 197 0.48 8.14 2.70
CA ALA A 197 1.77 8.62 3.17
C ALA A 197 1.79 8.64 4.70
N VAL A 198 2.75 7.94 5.31
CA VAL A 198 2.87 7.85 6.77
C VAL A 198 4.24 8.33 7.22
N GLY A 199 4.28 9.35 8.06
CA GLY A 199 5.51 9.86 8.67
C GLY A 199 6.54 10.39 7.68
N GLN A 200 6.13 10.76 6.49
CA GLN A 200 6.99 11.35 5.47
C GLN A 200 7.09 12.88 5.61
N LYS A 201 8.16 13.45 5.08
CA LYS A 201 8.28 14.91 5.00
C LYS A 201 7.19 15.48 4.10
N ALA A 202 6.59 16.59 4.49
CA ALA A 202 5.56 17.27 3.70
C ALA A 202 6.01 17.57 2.25
N SER A 203 7.29 17.94 2.07
CA SER A 203 7.88 18.15 0.74
C SER A 203 7.90 16.89 -0.13
N THR A 204 8.12 15.71 0.47
CA THR A 204 8.08 14.42 -0.25
C THR A 204 6.66 14.11 -0.68
N ILE A 205 5.68 14.29 0.21
CA ILE A 205 4.26 14.08 -0.09
C ILE A 205 3.83 15.02 -1.23
N ALA A 206 4.18 16.31 -1.14
CA ALA A 206 3.88 17.30 -2.18
C ALA A 206 4.50 16.93 -3.54
N ASN A 207 5.69 16.31 -3.55
CA ASN A 207 6.30 15.83 -4.78
C ASN A 207 5.54 14.66 -5.39
N VAL A 208 5.07 13.71 -4.58
CA VAL A 208 4.24 12.59 -5.05
C VAL A 208 2.93 13.12 -5.64
N VAL A 209 2.24 14.03 -4.94
CA VAL A 209 1.00 14.66 -5.42
C VAL A 209 1.22 15.31 -6.78
N ARG A 210 2.26 16.15 -6.93
CA ARG A 210 2.60 16.81 -8.20
C ARG A 210 2.92 15.82 -9.31
N LYS A 211 3.61 14.73 -9.00
CA LYS A 211 3.90 13.70 -9.99
C LYS A 211 2.63 12.98 -10.46
N LEU A 212 1.77 12.57 -9.54
CA LEU A 212 0.50 11.96 -9.90
C LEU A 212 -0.39 12.91 -10.72
N GLU A 213 -0.42 14.20 -10.38
CA GLU A 213 -1.13 15.22 -11.14
C GLU A 213 -0.53 15.41 -12.55
N GLN A 214 0.81 15.53 -12.65
CA GLN A 214 1.52 15.70 -13.93
C GLN A 214 1.22 14.57 -14.92
N TYR A 215 1.08 13.34 -14.45
CA TYR A 215 0.79 12.17 -15.28
C TYR A 215 -0.72 11.85 -15.40
N GLY A 216 -1.59 12.73 -14.85
CA GLY A 216 -3.04 12.55 -14.88
C GLY A 216 -3.54 11.38 -14.01
N ALA A 217 -2.70 10.89 -13.08
CA ALA A 217 -3.05 9.78 -12.21
C ALA A 217 -3.85 10.22 -10.98
N LEU A 218 -3.87 11.51 -10.66
CA LEU A 218 -4.66 12.02 -9.55
C LEU A 218 -6.17 11.89 -9.83
N GLU A 219 -6.59 11.85 -11.11
CA GLU A 219 -7.99 11.71 -11.51
C GLU A 219 -8.66 10.42 -11.02
N TYR A 220 -7.90 9.40 -10.66
CA TYR A 220 -8.38 8.12 -10.12
C TYR A 220 -7.70 7.75 -8.80
N THR A 221 -7.05 8.70 -8.13
CA THR A 221 -6.28 8.44 -6.91
C THR A 221 -6.78 9.29 -5.75
N ILE A 222 -6.90 8.66 -4.58
CA ILE A 222 -7.12 9.30 -3.28
C ILE A 222 -5.77 9.33 -2.55
N ILE A 223 -5.39 10.47 -1.98
CA ILE A 223 -4.17 10.59 -1.19
C ILE A 223 -4.54 10.85 0.27
N VAL A 224 -4.08 9.97 1.16
CA VAL A 224 -4.21 10.11 2.61
C VAL A 224 -2.83 10.43 3.17
N ALA A 225 -2.69 11.58 3.82
CA ALA A 225 -1.41 12.03 4.31
C ALA A 225 -1.40 12.21 5.83
N ALA A 226 -0.44 11.57 6.49
CA ALA A 226 -0.03 11.84 7.85
C ALA A 226 1.47 12.10 7.83
N SER A 227 1.86 13.37 7.86
CA SER A 227 3.24 13.80 7.73
C SER A 227 4.08 13.51 8.98
N ALA A 228 5.38 13.69 8.88
CA ALA A 228 6.30 13.52 10.01
C ALA A 228 6.08 14.54 11.13
N SER A 229 5.40 15.67 10.85
CA SER A 229 5.03 16.69 11.84
C SER A 229 3.70 16.40 12.53
N ASP A 230 2.91 15.48 11.99
CA ASP A 230 1.63 15.12 12.59
C ASP A 230 1.83 14.20 13.81
N SER A 231 0.86 14.19 14.71
CA SER A 231 0.91 13.35 15.90
C SER A 231 1.07 11.86 15.59
N ALA A 232 1.68 11.11 16.50
CA ALA A 232 1.80 9.66 16.37
C ALA A 232 0.42 8.98 16.20
N ALA A 233 -0.64 9.55 16.77
CA ALA A 233 -2.01 9.09 16.60
C ALA A 233 -2.45 9.13 15.14
N LEU A 234 -2.26 10.25 14.46
CA LEU A 234 -2.63 10.41 13.06
C LEU A 234 -1.81 9.50 12.14
N GLN A 235 -0.51 9.35 12.43
CA GLN A 235 0.35 8.42 11.69
C GLN A 235 -0.07 6.95 11.89
N PHE A 236 -0.53 6.61 13.10
CA PHE A 236 -1.03 5.26 13.41
C PHE A 236 -2.32 4.93 12.66
N ILE A 237 -3.30 5.85 12.62
CA ILE A 237 -4.62 5.58 12.01
C ILE A 237 -4.66 5.76 10.49
N ALA A 238 -3.76 6.54 9.91
CA ALA A 238 -3.78 6.84 8.46
C ALA A 238 -3.87 5.59 7.55
N PRO A 239 -3.11 4.49 7.77
CA PRO A 239 -3.25 3.28 6.98
C PRO A 239 -4.63 2.63 7.08
N TYR A 240 -5.24 2.65 8.26
CA TYR A 240 -6.59 2.12 8.45
C TYR A 240 -7.65 2.97 7.76
N ALA A 241 -7.52 4.30 7.84
CA ALA A 241 -8.39 5.23 7.14
C ALA A 241 -8.34 5.02 5.62
N GLY A 242 -7.12 4.96 5.05
CA GLY A 242 -6.94 4.66 3.63
C GLY A 242 -7.49 3.30 3.22
N CYS A 243 -7.31 2.28 4.07
CA CYS A 243 -7.87 0.94 3.85
C CYS A 243 -9.39 0.98 3.77
N THR A 244 -10.06 1.68 4.69
CA THR A 244 -11.51 1.84 4.69
C THR A 244 -12.02 2.55 3.43
N MET A 245 -11.29 3.56 2.95
CA MET A 245 -11.61 4.22 1.68
C MET A 245 -11.49 3.26 0.49
N GLY A 246 -10.47 2.38 0.48
CA GLY A 246 -10.29 1.36 -0.56
C GLY A 246 -11.34 0.24 -0.50
N GLU A 247 -11.74 -0.17 0.70
CA GLU A 247 -12.78 -1.18 0.90
C GLU A 247 -14.14 -0.76 0.36
N TYR A 248 -14.45 0.54 0.37
CA TYR A 248 -15.68 1.07 -0.21
C TYR A 248 -15.86 0.60 -1.66
N PHE A 249 -14.80 0.65 -2.46
CA PHE A 249 -14.82 0.21 -3.87
C PHE A 249 -14.86 -1.31 -3.98
N ARG A 250 -14.01 -2.03 -3.23
CA ARG A 250 -14.00 -3.49 -3.19
C ARG A 250 -15.38 -4.07 -2.88
N ASP A 251 -16.02 -3.57 -1.82
CA ASP A 251 -17.29 -4.11 -1.32
C ASP A 251 -18.48 -3.80 -2.24
N ARG A 252 -18.28 -2.91 -3.24
CA ARG A 252 -19.24 -2.59 -4.30
C ARG A 252 -18.93 -3.25 -5.64
N GLY A 253 -17.98 -4.21 -5.66
CA GLY A 253 -17.65 -4.96 -6.87
C GLY A 253 -16.76 -4.19 -7.82
N GLU A 254 -15.94 -3.27 -7.30
CA GLU A 254 -14.92 -2.54 -8.03
C GLU A 254 -13.52 -2.98 -7.58
N ASP A 255 -12.50 -2.56 -8.30
CA ASP A 255 -11.12 -2.87 -7.98
C ASP A 255 -10.41 -1.63 -7.43
N ALA A 256 -9.66 -1.81 -6.35
CA ALA A 256 -8.83 -0.76 -5.76
C ALA A 256 -7.41 -1.24 -5.50
N LEU A 257 -6.46 -0.32 -5.60
CA LEU A 257 -5.05 -0.51 -5.28
C LEU A 257 -4.68 0.44 -4.14
N ILE A 258 -4.17 -0.08 -3.04
CA ILE A 258 -3.70 0.73 -1.93
C ILE A 258 -2.20 0.57 -1.71
N ILE A 259 -1.53 1.69 -1.52
CA ILE A 259 -0.11 1.77 -1.19
C ILE A 259 0.04 2.37 0.19
N TYR A 260 0.82 1.70 1.05
CA TYR A 260 1.16 2.20 2.38
C TYR A 260 2.64 2.60 2.41
N ASP A 261 2.93 3.87 2.34
CA ASP A 261 4.30 4.39 2.29
C ASP A 261 4.62 5.25 3.54
N ASP A 262 5.14 4.68 4.65
CA ASP A 262 5.48 3.26 4.85
C ASP A 262 4.94 2.74 6.20
N LEU A 263 4.77 1.43 6.29
CA LEU A 263 4.31 0.77 7.52
C LEU A 263 5.37 0.69 8.62
N THR A 264 6.65 0.88 8.31
CA THR A 264 7.71 0.98 9.33
C THR A 264 7.45 2.18 10.24
N LYS A 265 7.05 3.32 9.66
CA LYS A 265 6.72 4.53 10.42
C LYS A 265 5.43 4.37 11.20
N GLN A 266 4.43 3.67 10.65
CA GLN A 266 3.24 3.32 11.42
C GLN A 266 3.61 2.51 12.68
N ALA A 267 4.48 1.51 12.54
CA ALA A 267 4.93 0.70 13.68
C ALA A 267 5.68 1.55 14.71
N ILE A 268 6.52 2.49 14.28
CA ILE A 268 7.23 3.42 15.16
C ILE A 268 6.24 4.33 15.91
N ALA A 269 5.25 4.88 15.23
CA ALA A 269 4.20 5.70 15.85
C ALA A 269 3.41 4.87 16.89
N TYR A 270 3.05 3.64 16.56
CA TYR A 270 2.36 2.75 17.48
C TYR A 270 3.21 2.36 18.69
N ARG A 271 4.52 2.15 18.50
CA ARG A 271 5.48 1.95 19.60
C ARG A 271 5.51 3.16 20.54
N GLN A 272 5.59 4.36 20.01
CA GLN A 272 5.56 5.61 20.80
C GLN A 272 4.29 5.70 21.64
N ILE A 273 3.12 5.52 21.03
CA ILE A 273 1.83 5.53 21.73
C ILE A 273 1.80 4.46 22.83
N SER A 274 2.25 3.25 22.54
CA SER A 274 2.23 2.12 23.48
C SER A 274 3.14 2.36 24.68
N LEU A 275 4.33 2.94 24.47
CA LEU A 275 5.24 3.28 25.57
C LEU A 275 4.68 4.39 26.46
N LEU A 276 4.06 5.42 25.89
CA LEU A 276 3.40 6.49 26.63
C LEU A 276 2.18 5.98 27.43
N LEU A 277 1.44 5.01 26.87
CA LEU A 277 0.38 4.29 27.57
C LEU A 277 0.90 3.26 28.60
N ARG A 278 2.22 3.17 28.80
CA ARG A 278 2.88 2.23 29.71
C ARG A 278 2.59 0.76 29.43
N ARG A 279 2.31 0.40 28.18
CA ARG A 279 2.22 -1.00 27.78
C ARG A 279 3.62 -1.65 27.85
N PRO A 280 3.72 -2.91 28.31
CA PRO A 280 5.03 -3.57 28.43
C PRO A 280 5.70 -3.71 27.06
N PRO A 281 6.95 -3.26 26.91
CA PRO A 281 7.67 -3.38 25.66
C PRO A 281 8.19 -4.82 25.44
N GLY A 282 8.17 -5.25 24.18
CA GLY A 282 8.79 -6.48 23.70
C GLY A 282 10.09 -6.23 22.94
N ARG A 283 10.35 -7.04 21.91
CA ARG A 283 11.55 -6.92 21.05
C ARG A 283 11.61 -5.53 20.40
N GLU A 284 12.77 -4.92 20.42
CA GLU A 284 13.05 -3.57 19.90
C GLU A 284 12.09 -2.49 20.47
N ALA A 285 11.63 -2.71 21.70
CA ALA A 285 10.65 -1.87 22.39
C ALA A 285 9.27 -1.77 21.72
N TYR A 286 8.96 -2.62 20.74
CA TYR A 286 7.61 -2.72 20.19
C TYR A 286 6.66 -3.40 21.16
N PRO A 287 5.38 -3.03 21.18
CA PRO A 287 4.38 -3.74 21.97
C PRO A 287 4.13 -5.14 21.40
N GLY A 288 3.67 -6.07 22.26
CA GLY A 288 3.45 -7.46 21.89
C GLY A 288 2.46 -7.69 20.75
N ASP A 289 1.59 -6.72 20.50
CA ASP A 289 0.55 -6.76 19.46
C ASP A 289 0.93 -6.05 18.14
N VAL A 290 2.21 -5.70 17.94
CA VAL A 290 2.64 -5.05 16.69
C VAL A 290 2.45 -5.95 15.46
N PHE A 291 2.53 -7.28 15.61
CA PHE A 291 2.16 -8.20 14.54
C PHE A 291 0.67 -8.04 14.17
N TYR A 292 -0.19 -7.97 15.16
CA TYR A 292 -1.62 -7.78 14.97
C TYR A 292 -1.97 -6.41 14.38
N LEU A 293 -1.18 -5.37 14.68
CA LEU A 293 -1.28 -4.06 14.01
C LEU A 293 -1.28 -4.19 12.48
N HIS A 294 -0.29 -4.89 11.94
CA HIS A 294 -0.15 -5.04 10.49
C HIS A 294 -1.03 -6.15 9.91
N SER A 295 -1.22 -7.26 10.63
CA SER A 295 -2.02 -8.37 10.13
C SER A 295 -3.50 -8.00 9.98
N ARG A 296 -4.11 -7.32 10.96
CA ARG A 296 -5.50 -6.87 10.85
C ARG A 296 -5.73 -5.81 9.79
N LEU A 297 -4.70 -5.03 9.43
CA LEU A 297 -4.72 -4.10 8.31
C LEU A 297 -4.62 -4.84 6.97
N LEU A 298 -3.59 -5.65 6.80
CA LEU A 298 -3.26 -6.27 5.52
C LEU A 298 -4.21 -7.41 5.14
N GLU A 299 -4.80 -8.11 6.11
CA GLU A 299 -5.83 -9.13 5.84
C GLU A 299 -7.12 -8.55 5.23
N ARG A 300 -7.35 -7.24 5.37
CA ARG A 300 -8.45 -6.54 4.72
C ARG A 300 -8.28 -6.42 3.20
N ALA A 301 -7.03 -6.49 2.71
CA ALA A 301 -6.77 -6.60 1.28
C ALA A 301 -7.10 -8.02 0.81
N ALA A 302 -8.07 -8.11 -0.08
CA ALA A 302 -8.56 -9.39 -0.59
C ALA A 302 -9.32 -9.18 -1.90
N ARG A 303 -9.51 -10.27 -2.63
CA ARG A 303 -10.52 -10.36 -3.68
C ARG A 303 -11.77 -11.02 -3.10
N VAL A 304 -12.91 -10.37 -3.23
CA VAL A 304 -14.20 -10.87 -2.74
C VAL A 304 -15.05 -11.42 -3.89
N ASN A 305 -15.87 -12.43 -3.57
CA ASN A 305 -16.72 -13.09 -4.54
C ASN A 305 -18.04 -12.34 -4.79
N GLU A 306 -18.82 -12.80 -5.75
CA GLU A 306 -20.06 -12.20 -6.20
C GLU A 306 -21.13 -12.19 -5.08
N GLU A 307 -21.21 -13.26 -4.29
CA GLU A 307 -22.17 -13.41 -3.19
C GLU A 307 -21.92 -12.39 -2.09
N TYR A 308 -20.65 -12.13 -1.76
CA TYR A 308 -20.26 -11.12 -0.79
C TYR A 308 -20.70 -9.73 -1.24
N VAL A 309 -20.40 -9.37 -2.51
CA VAL A 309 -20.76 -8.06 -3.09
C VAL A 309 -22.28 -7.88 -3.12
N GLU A 310 -23.02 -8.90 -3.57
CA GLU A 310 -24.49 -8.85 -3.62
C GLU A 310 -25.09 -8.66 -2.22
N LYS A 311 -24.58 -9.39 -1.23
CA LYS A 311 -25.02 -9.27 0.16
C LYS A 311 -24.69 -7.90 0.76
N PHE A 312 -23.46 -7.40 0.52
CA PHE A 312 -23.03 -6.11 1.05
C PHE A 312 -23.82 -4.94 0.46
N THR A 313 -24.16 -5.02 -0.82
CA THR A 313 -24.94 -3.99 -1.54
C THR A 313 -26.45 -4.21 -1.46
N ASN A 314 -26.92 -5.12 -0.59
CA ASN A 314 -28.37 -5.46 -0.48
C ASN A 314 -29.02 -5.82 -1.82
N GLY A 315 -28.27 -6.44 -2.73
CA GLY A 315 -28.73 -6.88 -4.04
C GLY A 315 -28.69 -5.81 -5.14
N GLU A 316 -28.16 -4.62 -4.86
CA GLU A 316 -27.98 -3.57 -5.88
C GLU A 316 -26.95 -3.95 -6.94
N VAL A 317 -25.87 -4.63 -6.55
CA VAL A 317 -24.79 -5.08 -7.45
C VAL A 317 -24.78 -6.60 -7.49
N LYS A 318 -24.97 -7.17 -8.69
CA LYS A 318 -25.01 -8.63 -8.93
C LYS A 318 -23.96 -9.06 -9.92
N GLY A 319 -23.39 -10.25 -9.71
CA GLY A 319 -22.48 -10.90 -10.65
C GLY A 319 -21.11 -10.19 -10.79
N LYS A 320 -20.75 -9.31 -9.85
CA LYS A 320 -19.47 -8.62 -9.83
C LYS A 320 -18.62 -9.08 -8.65
N THR A 321 -17.32 -9.22 -8.90
CA THR A 321 -16.30 -9.40 -7.86
C THR A 321 -15.63 -8.06 -7.60
N GLY A 322 -15.18 -7.84 -6.36
CA GLY A 322 -14.37 -6.68 -6.02
C GLY A 322 -13.00 -7.09 -5.51
N SER A 323 -12.03 -6.19 -5.58
CA SER A 323 -10.71 -6.43 -5.00
C SER A 323 -10.11 -5.19 -4.35
N LEU A 324 -9.32 -5.42 -3.31
CA LEU A 324 -8.41 -4.44 -2.73
C LEU A 324 -7.02 -5.07 -2.72
N THR A 325 -6.15 -4.56 -3.57
CA THR A 325 -4.75 -4.98 -3.68
C THR A 325 -3.89 -4.08 -2.81
N ALA A 326 -3.02 -4.63 -1.99
CA ALA A 326 -2.15 -3.85 -1.11
C ALA A 326 -0.68 -3.97 -1.52
N LEU A 327 -0.01 -2.84 -1.64
CA LEU A 327 1.44 -2.71 -1.77
C LEU A 327 1.98 -1.99 -0.51
N PRO A 328 2.16 -2.70 0.61
CA PRO A 328 2.83 -2.14 1.76
C PRO A 328 4.31 -1.92 1.49
N ILE A 329 4.85 -0.81 1.98
CA ILE A 329 6.28 -0.51 1.93
C ILE A 329 6.86 -0.66 3.32
N ILE A 330 8.00 -1.37 3.41
CA ILE A 330 8.81 -1.51 4.61
C ILE A 330 10.23 -1.01 4.31
N GLU A 331 10.76 -0.22 5.21
CA GLU A 331 12.14 0.25 5.18
C GLU A 331 13.05 -0.67 5.99
N THR A 332 14.12 -1.15 5.37
CA THR A 332 15.21 -1.88 6.04
C THR A 332 16.38 -0.96 6.35
N GLN A 333 17.28 -1.44 7.19
CA GLN A 333 18.56 -0.81 7.47
C GLN A 333 19.68 -1.77 7.07
N ALA A 334 20.58 -1.34 6.21
CA ALA A 334 21.68 -2.14 5.68
C ALA A 334 21.25 -3.51 5.10
N GLY A 335 20.08 -3.57 4.47
CA GLY A 335 19.53 -4.78 3.88
C GLY A 335 19.04 -5.84 4.87
N ASP A 336 18.98 -5.53 6.18
CA ASP A 336 18.57 -6.50 7.20
C ASP A 336 17.05 -6.77 7.14
N VAL A 337 16.70 -7.88 6.48
CA VAL A 337 15.34 -8.41 6.42
C VAL A 337 14.96 -9.25 7.65
N SER A 338 15.93 -9.54 8.54
CA SER A 338 15.72 -10.34 9.76
C SER A 338 15.26 -9.50 10.95
N ALA A 339 15.23 -8.18 10.82
CA ALA A 339 14.69 -7.25 11.80
C ALA A 339 13.22 -7.54 12.10
N PHE A 340 12.73 -7.06 13.24
CA PHE A 340 11.44 -7.50 13.78
C PHE A 340 10.24 -7.11 12.90
N VAL A 341 10.15 -5.87 12.47
CA VAL A 341 9.03 -5.42 11.63
C VAL A 341 9.08 -6.03 10.22
N PRO A 342 10.22 -6.06 9.50
CA PRO A 342 10.33 -6.75 8.22
C PRO A 342 9.87 -8.21 8.25
N THR A 343 10.34 -9.00 9.20
CA THR A 343 9.96 -10.43 9.33
C THR A 343 8.47 -10.62 9.55
N ASN A 344 7.85 -9.77 10.37
CA ASN A 344 6.42 -9.80 10.59
C ASN A 344 5.64 -9.55 9.29
N VAL A 345 5.98 -8.50 8.55
CA VAL A 345 5.24 -8.13 7.34
C VAL A 345 5.49 -9.13 6.19
N ILE A 346 6.70 -9.66 6.04
CA ILE A 346 6.99 -10.74 5.08
C ILE A 346 6.09 -11.97 5.34
N SER A 347 5.85 -12.30 6.61
CA SER A 347 4.99 -13.45 6.96
C SER A 347 3.52 -13.23 6.68
N ILE A 348 3.03 -11.97 6.74
CA ILE A 348 1.64 -11.60 6.50
C ILE A 348 1.34 -11.50 5.00
N THR A 349 2.30 -11.07 4.20
CA THR A 349 2.11 -10.79 2.76
C THR A 349 2.21 -12.03 1.88
N ASP A 350 1.71 -11.92 0.66
CA ASP A 350 1.70 -12.99 -0.34
C ASP A 350 2.95 -13.00 -1.23
N GLY A 351 3.99 -12.34 -0.77
CA GLY A 351 5.28 -12.21 -1.43
C GLY A 351 5.93 -10.85 -1.17
N GLN A 352 7.12 -10.66 -1.75
CA GLN A 352 7.88 -9.43 -1.61
C GLN A 352 8.67 -9.07 -2.86
N ILE A 353 8.74 -7.78 -3.15
CA ILE A 353 9.63 -7.14 -4.11
C ILE A 353 10.77 -6.52 -3.31
N PHE A 354 11.95 -7.11 -3.39
CA PHE A 354 13.13 -6.65 -2.66
C PHE A 354 13.97 -5.70 -3.52
N LEU A 355 14.17 -4.48 -3.02
CA LEU A 355 15.00 -3.45 -3.66
C LEU A 355 16.36 -3.38 -2.95
N GLU A 356 17.41 -3.67 -3.66
CA GLU A 356 18.77 -3.82 -3.13
C GLU A 356 19.61 -2.57 -3.39
N THR A 357 20.31 -2.10 -2.37
CA THR A 357 21.15 -0.89 -2.43
C THR A 357 22.30 -1.04 -3.40
N ASP A 358 22.93 -2.21 -3.44
CA ASP A 358 24.08 -2.47 -4.33
C ASP A 358 23.66 -2.42 -5.81
N LEU A 359 22.50 -2.99 -6.16
CA LEU A 359 21.94 -2.88 -7.51
C LEU A 359 21.61 -1.44 -7.87
N PHE A 360 21.04 -0.69 -6.92
CA PHE A 360 20.72 0.72 -7.13
C PHE A 360 21.98 1.56 -7.41
N ASN A 361 23.04 1.35 -6.63
CA ASN A 361 24.32 2.03 -6.77
C ASN A 361 25.05 1.60 -8.06
N ALA A 362 24.87 0.35 -8.50
CA ALA A 362 25.36 -0.13 -9.79
C ALA A 362 24.58 0.41 -11.00
N GLY A 363 23.57 1.27 -10.77
CA GLY A 363 22.76 1.87 -11.84
C GLY A 363 21.69 0.94 -12.41
N ILE A 364 21.38 -0.17 -11.76
CA ILE A 364 20.27 -1.05 -12.12
C ILE A 364 19.01 -0.51 -11.45
N ARG A 365 18.13 0.09 -12.25
CA ARG A 365 16.89 0.73 -11.78
C ARG A 365 15.70 0.32 -12.64
N PRO A 366 14.62 -0.24 -12.03
CA PRO A 366 14.44 -0.49 -10.60
C PRO A 366 15.44 -1.54 -10.06
N ALA A 367 15.87 -1.35 -8.81
CA ALA A 367 16.92 -2.16 -8.17
C ALA A 367 16.37 -3.48 -7.61
N ILE A 368 15.53 -4.17 -8.38
CA ILE A 368 14.82 -5.37 -7.95
C ILE A 368 15.75 -6.57 -7.94
N ASN A 369 15.92 -7.17 -6.78
CA ASN A 369 16.62 -8.42 -6.65
C ASN A 369 15.70 -9.61 -7.01
N ALA A 370 15.82 -10.13 -8.24
CA ALA A 370 14.99 -11.24 -8.72
C ALA A 370 15.21 -12.57 -7.99
N GLY A 371 16.33 -12.73 -7.25
CA GLY A 371 16.64 -13.95 -6.52
C GLY A 371 15.86 -14.13 -5.22
N ILE A 372 15.62 -13.02 -4.51
CA ILE A 372 14.92 -13.01 -3.22
C ILE A 372 13.53 -12.38 -3.29
N SER A 373 13.16 -11.82 -4.43
CA SER A 373 11.81 -11.35 -4.69
C SER A 373 10.91 -12.52 -5.11
N VAL A 374 9.75 -12.63 -4.49
CA VAL A 374 8.85 -13.77 -4.68
C VAL A 374 7.40 -13.28 -4.73
N SER A 375 6.63 -13.77 -5.70
CA SER A 375 5.16 -13.69 -5.69
C SER A 375 4.59 -15.09 -5.46
N ARG A 376 3.80 -15.27 -4.39
CA ARG A 376 3.15 -16.56 -4.10
C ARG A 376 1.96 -16.85 -5.02
N VAL A 377 1.41 -15.83 -5.66
CA VAL A 377 0.36 -15.98 -6.69
C VAL A 377 0.99 -16.37 -8.03
N GLY A 378 2.12 -15.78 -8.38
CA GLY A 378 2.90 -16.13 -9.55
C GLY A 378 2.13 -15.99 -10.87
N GLY A 379 2.26 -16.97 -11.74
CA GLY A 379 1.70 -16.94 -13.09
C GLY A 379 0.16 -16.85 -13.21
N ALA A 380 -0.58 -17.01 -12.12
CA ALA A 380 -2.02 -16.73 -12.10
C ALA A 380 -2.32 -15.21 -12.13
N ALA A 381 -1.34 -14.39 -11.71
CA ALA A 381 -1.39 -12.92 -11.74
C ALA A 381 -0.68 -12.31 -12.96
N GLN A 382 -0.49 -13.06 -14.02
CA GLN A 382 0.11 -12.57 -15.27
C GLN A 382 -0.89 -12.58 -16.42
N THR A 383 -0.74 -11.64 -17.34
CA THR A 383 -1.39 -11.77 -18.65
C THR A 383 -0.81 -12.98 -19.38
N LYS A 384 -1.59 -13.58 -20.27
CA LYS A 384 -1.13 -14.78 -20.98
C LYS A 384 0.14 -14.56 -21.78
N VAL A 385 0.27 -13.38 -22.42
CA VAL A 385 1.47 -13.01 -23.19
C VAL A 385 2.70 -12.89 -22.30
N VAL A 386 2.60 -12.18 -21.19
CA VAL A 386 3.72 -12.02 -20.25
C VAL A 386 4.10 -13.35 -19.61
N LYS A 387 3.13 -14.20 -19.30
CA LYS A 387 3.36 -15.56 -18.79
C LYS A 387 4.13 -16.44 -19.77
N LYS A 388 3.80 -16.36 -21.07
CA LYS A 388 4.51 -17.11 -22.13
C LYS A 388 5.96 -16.64 -22.28
N LEU A 389 6.20 -15.34 -22.21
CA LEU A 389 7.51 -14.74 -22.53
C LEU A 389 8.41 -14.51 -21.30
N GLY A 390 7.83 -14.25 -20.13
CA GLY A 390 8.57 -13.90 -18.91
C GLY A 390 9.42 -15.03 -18.33
N GLY A 391 9.02 -16.28 -18.54
CA GLY A 391 9.74 -17.45 -18.01
C GLY A 391 11.18 -17.55 -18.49
N GLY A 392 11.45 -17.26 -19.76
CA GLY A 392 12.79 -17.28 -20.35
C GLY A 392 13.72 -16.22 -19.74
N VAL A 393 13.19 -15.03 -19.51
CA VAL A 393 13.94 -13.93 -18.90
C VAL A 393 14.30 -14.23 -17.44
N ARG A 394 13.36 -14.75 -16.67
CA ARG A 394 13.59 -15.14 -15.27
C ARG A 394 14.69 -16.21 -15.16
N LEU A 395 14.65 -17.21 -16.04
CA LEU A 395 15.65 -18.28 -16.08
C LEU A 395 17.03 -17.72 -16.43
N ALA A 396 17.12 -16.86 -17.46
CA ALA A 396 18.37 -16.23 -17.87
C ALA A 396 19.01 -15.40 -16.76
N LEU A 397 18.22 -14.65 -16.00
CA LEU A 397 18.70 -13.85 -14.87
C LEU A 397 19.13 -14.70 -13.69
N ALA A 398 18.45 -15.82 -13.41
CA ALA A 398 18.84 -16.75 -12.36
C ALA A 398 20.19 -17.40 -12.68
N GLN A 399 20.34 -17.93 -13.92
CA GLN A 399 21.61 -18.52 -14.40
C GLN A 399 22.74 -17.50 -14.39
N TYR A 400 22.49 -16.27 -14.84
CA TYR A 400 23.48 -15.20 -14.83
C TYR A 400 24.04 -14.95 -13.43
N ARG A 401 23.18 -14.90 -12.41
CA ARG A 401 23.61 -14.66 -11.02
C ARG A 401 24.51 -15.76 -10.48
N GLU A 402 24.13 -17.01 -10.72
CA GLU A 402 24.93 -18.15 -10.31
C GLU A 402 26.31 -18.11 -10.99
N LEU A 403 26.34 -17.91 -12.30
CA LEU A 403 27.57 -17.86 -13.08
C LEU A 403 28.44 -16.63 -12.79
N ALA A 404 27.83 -15.47 -12.55
CA ALA A 404 28.55 -14.23 -12.25
C ALA A 404 29.34 -14.34 -10.93
N ALA A 405 28.83 -15.04 -9.93
CA ALA A 405 29.52 -15.31 -8.69
C ALA A 405 30.76 -16.18 -8.90
N PHE A 406 30.67 -17.21 -9.75
CA PHE A 406 31.81 -18.07 -10.11
C PHE A 406 32.81 -17.40 -11.04
N ALA A 407 32.35 -16.57 -11.98
CA ALA A 407 33.19 -15.89 -12.96
C ALA A 407 34.22 -14.93 -12.33
N GLN A 408 34.00 -14.47 -11.12
CA GLN A 408 34.98 -13.65 -10.35
C GLN A 408 36.24 -14.44 -9.94
N PHE A 409 36.13 -15.78 -9.85
CA PHE A 409 37.21 -16.65 -9.37
C PHE A 409 37.80 -17.54 -10.44
N ALA A 410 37.18 -17.63 -11.63
CA ALA A 410 37.63 -18.50 -12.70
C ALA A 410 38.45 -17.73 -13.75
N SER A 411 39.71 -18.13 -13.98
CA SER A 411 40.59 -17.54 -14.99
C SER A 411 40.22 -17.95 -16.41
N ASP A 412 39.63 -19.13 -16.61
CA ASP A 412 39.23 -19.68 -17.91
C ASP A 412 37.76 -20.14 -17.88
N LEU A 413 36.89 -19.42 -18.60
CA LEU A 413 35.52 -19.79 -18.82
C LEU A 413 35.38 -20.46 -20.20
N ASP A 414 34.65 -21.56 -20.25
CA ASP A 414 34.25 -22.16 -21.52
C ASP A 414 33.34 -21.24 -22.35
N GLU A 415 33.27 -21.45 -23.65
CA GLU A 415 32.54 -20.58 -24.58
C GLU A 415 31.01 -20.53 -24.25
N ALA A 416 30.44 -21.66 -23.81
CA ALA A 416 29.02 -21.73 -23.46
C ALA A 416 28.70 -20.87 -22.24
N THR A 417 29.51 -20.97 -21.18
CA THR A 417 29.38 -20.15 -19.97
C THR A 417 29.57 -18.68 -20.26
N ARG A 418 30.52 -18.32 -21.15
CA ARG A 418 30.73 -16.93 -21.57
C ARG A 418 29.51 -16.38 -22.28
N LYS A 419 28.91 -17.11 -23.22
CA LYS A 419 27.67 -16.70 -23.91
C LYS A 419 26.50 -16.53 -22.96
N GLN A 420 26.35 -17.41 -21.96
CA GLN A 420 25.31 -17.26 -20.92
C GLN A 420 25.50 -16.00 -20.07
N LEU A 421 26.74 -15.68 -19.71
CA LEU A 421 27.07 -14.45 -18.99
C LEU A 421 26.77 -13.19 -19.81
N GLU A 422 27.16 -13.18 -21.08
CA GLU A 422 26.88 -12.05 -21.99
C GLU A 422 25.37 -11.86 -22.15
N ARG A 423 24.62 -12.92 -22.40
CA ARG A 423 23.16 -12.88 -22.48
C ARG A 423 22.51 -12.39 -21.19
N GLY A 424 22.99 -12.85 -20.04
CA GLY A 424 22.51 -12.41 -18.73
C GLY A 424 22.75 -10.92 -18.48
N ARG A 425 23.89 -10.39 -18.94
CA ARG A 425 24.21 -8.95 -18.89
C ARG A 425 23.25 -8.14 -19.76
N LEU A 426 22.98 -8.58 -20.99
CA LEU A 426 22.05 -7.94 -21.91
C LEU A 426 20.62 -7.91 -21.35
N VAL A 427 20.17 -9.04 -20.78
CA VAL A 427 18.85 -9.13 -20.15
C VAL A 427 18.77 -8.24 -18.89
N THR A 428 19.84 -8.17 -18.09
CA THR A 428 19.90 -7.27 -16.92
C THR A 428 19.78 -5.80 -17.36
N GLU A 429 20.47 -5.42 -18.45
CA GLU A 429 20.38 -4.08 -19.00
C GLU A 429 18.98 -3.80 -19.55
N LEU A 430 18.38 -4.76 -20.25
CA LEU A 430 17.01 -4.63 -20.76
C LEU A 430 15.99 -4.43 -19.64
N MET A 431 16.18 -5.04 -18.45
CA MET A 431 15.24 -4.89 -17.33
C MET A 431 15.27 -3.50 -16.68
N LYS A 432 16.27 -2.67 -17.00
CA LYS A 432 16.27 -1.27 -16.55
C LYS A 432 15.11 -0.51 -17.20
N GLN A 433 14.53 0.38 -16.43
CA GLN A 433 13.40 1.20 -16.83
C GLN A 433 13.45 2.56 -16.14
N ALA A 434 13.25 3.63 -16.87
CA ALA A 434 13.19 4.97 -16.30
C ALA A 434 11.93 5.14 -15.44
N GLN A 435 12.02 5.97 -14.40
CA GLN A 435 10.86 6.32 -13.57
C GLN A 435 9.80 7.07 -14.38
N TYR A 436 8.55 6.87 -14.02
CA TYR A 436 7.36 7.50 -14.61
C TYR A 436 7.15 7.17 -16.10
N LEU A 437 7.71 6.06 -16.55
CA LEU A 437 7.54 5.53 -17.89
C LEU A 437 7.11 4.05 -17.83
N PRO A 438 5.91 3.77 -17.31
CA PRO A 438 5.38 2.42 -17.34
C PRO A 438 5.15 1.97 -18.79
N LEU A 439 5.43 0.69 -19.06
CA LEU A 439 5.25 0.08 -20.37
C LEU A 439 3.87 -0.56 -20.49
N SER A 440 3.31 -0.51 -21.68
CA SER A 440 2.12 -1.27 -22.02
C SER A 440 2.42 -2.77 -22.17
N VAL A 441 1.38 -3.60 -22.19
CA VAL A 441 1.53 -5.06 -22.34
C VAL A 441 2.19 -5.42 -23.67
N SER A 442 1.86 -4.72 -24.75
CA SER A 442 2.47 -4.94 -26.07
C SER A 442 3.95 -4.56 -26.09
N GLU A 443 4.33 -3.45 -25.46
CA GLU A 443 5.74 -3.05 -25.33
C GLU A 443 6.55 -4.07 -24.55
N MET A 444 6.00 -4.58 -23.43
CA MET A 444 6.63 -5.66 -22.67
C MET A 444 6.77 -6.93 -23.52
N ALA A 445 5.74 -7.29 -24.28
CA ALA A 445 5.80 -8.45 -25.16
C ALA A 445 6.91 -8.31 -26.21
N ILE A 446 7.06 -7.14 -26.82
CA ILE A 446 8.12 -6.85 -27.78
C ILE A 446 9.51 -7.02 -27.13
N SER A 447 9.74 -6.42 -25.98
CA SER A 447 11.02 -6.49 -25.26
C SER A 447 11.35 -7.92 -24.84
N LEU A 448 10.40 -8.64 -24.25
CA LEU A 448 10.58 -10.02 -23.80
C LEU A 448 10.81 -10.99 -24.98
N GLN A 449 10.11 -10.79 -26.10
CA GLN A 449 10.31 -11.57 -27.32
C GLN A 449 11.70 -11.37 -27.90
N ALA A 450 12.16 -10.12 -27.98
CA ALA A 450 13.50 -9.80 -28.47
C ALA A 450 14.59 -10.46 -27.62
N ALA A 451 14.43 -10.47 -26.29
CA ALA A 451 15.33 -11.15 -25.37
C ALA A 451 15.31 -12.68 -25.54
N ASN A 452 14.13 -13.29 -25.63
CA ASN A 452 13.99 -14.74 -25.70
C ASN A 452 14.51 -15.33 -27.00
N LYS A 453 14.30 -14.64 -28.12
CA LYS A 453 14.74 -15.09 -29.46
C LYS A 453 16.21 -14.75 -29.77
N GLY A 454 16.95 -14.09 -28.85
CA GLY A 454 18.36 -13.77 -29.02
C GLY A 454 18.63 -12.57 -29.92
N TYR A 455 17.63 -11.73 -30.21
CA TYR A 455 17.81 -10.53 -31.04
C TYR A 455 18.65 -9.42 -30.39
N LEU A 456 19.02 -9.59 -29.12
CA LEU A 456 19.92 -8.69 -28.40
C LEU A 456 21.39 -9.14 -28.46
N ASP A 457 21.71 -10.37 -28.89
CA ASP A 457 23.04 -10.98 -28.74
C ASP A 457 24.14 -10.22 -29.48
N ASP A 458 23.81 -9.49 -30.56
CA ASP A 458 24.70 -8.65 -31.33
C ASP A 458 24.65 -7.15 -30.97
N VAL A 459 23.82 -6.79 -29.98
CA VAL A 459 23.63 -5.41 -29.52
C VAL A 459 24.63 -5.08 -28.41
N PRO A 460 25.45 -4.03 -28.53
CA PRO A 460 26.30 -3.60 -27.43
C PRO A 460 25.48 -3.30 -26.15
N VAL A 461 25.95 -3.73 -24.98
CA VAL A 461 25.24 -3.59 -23.71
C VAL A 461 24.78 -2.16 -23.44
N ASN A 462 25.63 -1.17 -23.73
CA ASN A 462 25.31 0.25 -23.55
C ASN A 462 24.26 0.80 -24.56
N LYS A 463 23.89 0.04 -25.57
CA LYS A 463 22.87 0.43 -26.56
C LYS A 463 21.55 -0.33 -26.42
N VAL A 464 21.43 -1.27 -25.50
CA VAL A 464 20.24 -2.13 -25.32
C VAL A 464 18.96 -1.30 -25.12
N LEU A 465 18.99 -0.28 -24.27
CA LEU A 465 17.82 0.58 -24.03
C LEU A 465 17.48 1.48 -25.22
N ALA A 466 18.49 1.94 -25.97
CA ALA A 466 18.25 2.68 -27.21
C ALA A 466 17.64 1.79 -28.30
N PHE A 467 18.14 0.56 -28.42
CA PHE A 467 17.57 -0.48 -29.29
C PHE A 467 16.10 -0.76 -28.93
N GLU A 468 15.80 -0.98 -27.64
CA GLU A 468 14.44 -1.21 -27.15
C GLU A 468 13.50 -0.06 -27.52
N SER A 469 13.90 1.19 -27.25
CA SER A 469 13.08 2.37 -27.57
C SER A 469 12.82 2.51 -29.06
N ALA A 470 13.85 2.29 -29.90
CA ALA A 470 13.72 2.34 -31.37
C ALA A 470 12.82 1.20 -31.88
N LEU A 471 12.98 -0.01 -31.33
CA LEU A 471 12.16 -1.17 -31.68
C LEU A 471 10.67 -0.94 -31.32
N HIS A 472 10.38 -0.42 -30.14
CA HIS A 472 9.00 -0.06 -29.74
C HIS A 472 8.40 0.96 -30.70
N ALA A 473 9.13 2.03 -31.02
CA ALA A 473 8.65 3.08 -31.92
C ALA A 473 8.37 2.53 -33.33
N PHE A 474 9.28 1.68 -33.87
CA PHE A 474 9.14 1.06 -35.18
C PHE A 474 7.90 0.15 -35.24
N ILE A 475 7.75 -0.78 -34.29
CA ILE A 475 6.63 -1.72 -34.29
C ILE A 475 5.30 -1.00 -34.05
N LYS A 476 5.24 -0.02 -33.15
CA LYS A 476 4.05 0.81 -32.96
C LYS A 476 3.64 1.59 -34.18
N SER A 477 4.59 2.03 -35.01
CA SER A 477 4.29 2.79 -36.23
C SER A 477 3.87 1.88 -37.39
N LYS A 478 4.60 0.80 -37.65
CA LYS A 478 4.44 -0.07 -38.81
C LYS A 478 3.46 -1.23 -38.59
N TYR A 479 3.39 -1.77 -37.39
CA TYR A 479 2.60 -2.96 -37.03
C TYR A 479 1.48 -2.64 -36.06
N LYS A 480 0.76 -1.53 -36.24
CA LYS A 480 -0.32 -1.04 -35.38
C LYS A 480 -1.41 -2.08 -35.10
N ALA A 481 -1.74 -2.89 -36.11
CA ALA A 481 -2.78 -3.92 -35.99
C ALA A 481 -2.36 -5.04 -35.01
N LEU A 482 -1.10 -5.47 -35.06
CA LEU A 482 -0.52 -6.45 -34.14
C LEU A 482 -0.51 -5.91 -32.70
N VAL A 483 -0.02 -4.68 -32.51
CA VAL A 483 -0.02 -4.01 -31.21
C VAL A 483 -1.44 -3.94 -30.64
N GLY A 484 -2.43 -3.52 -31.44
CA GLY A 484 -3.83 -3.45 -31.04
C GLY A 484 -4.45 -4.80 -30.67
N ARG A 485 -4.06 -5.89 -31.36
CA ARG A 485 -4.51 -7.24 -31.01
C ARG A 485 -3.92 -7.70 -29.67
N ILE A 486 -2.62 -7.53 -29.47
CA ILE A 486 -1.96 -7.91 -28.19
C ILE A 486 -2.57 -7.14 -27.02
N GLU A 487 -2.78 -5.82 -27.14
CA GLU A 487 -3.39 -5.01 -26.07
C GLU A 487 -4.82 -5.43 -25.76
N LYS A 488 -5.59 -5.81 -26.78
CA LYS A 488 -6.99 -6.22 -26.61
C LYS A 488 -7.13 -7.63 -26.04
N THR A 489 -6.32 -8.57 -26.50
CA THR A 489 -6.44 -9.98 -26.13
C THR A 489 -5.61 -10.36 -24.89
N LEU A 490 -4.57 -9.56 -24.60
CA LEU A 490 -3.56 -9.84 -23.56
C LEU A 490 -2.92 -11.23 -23.72
N ASP A 491 -2.93 -11.74 -24.95
CA ASP A 491 -2.40 -13.05 -25.34
C ASP A 491 -1.53 -12.91 -26.59
N LEU A 492 -0.78 -13.93 -26.89
CA LEU A 492 0.03 -14.06 -28.10
C LEU A 492 -0.36 -15.35 -28.80
N SER A 493 -1.15 -15.24 -29.87
CA SER A 493 -1.47 -16.40 -30.73
C SER A 493 -0.21 -16.88 -31.47
N LYS A 494 -0.26 -18.04 -32.10
CA LYS A 494 0.84 -18.54 -32.93
C LYS A 494 1.13 -17.61 -34.11
N ASP A 495 0.08 -17.05 -34.69
CA ASP A 495 0.18 -16.14 -35.84
C ASP A 495 0.76 -14.79 -35.38
N ASP A 496 0.31 -14.26 -34.21
CA ASP A 496 0.86 -13.04 -33.64
C ASP A 496 2.33 -13.21 -33.21
N ASP A 497 2.74 -14.40 -32.71
CA ASP A 497 4.15 -14.69 -32.39
C ASP A 497 5.01 -14.68 -33.65
N ALA A 498 4.53 -15.28 -34.75
CA ALA A 498 5.22 -15.27 -36.04
C ALA A 498 5.30 -13.84 -36.61
N GLU A 499 4.20 -13.08 -36.56
CA GLU A 499 4.17 -11.67 -37.03
C GLU A 499 5.08 -10.79 -36.19
N LEU A 500 5.11 -10.95 -34.87
CA LEU A 500 6.00 -10.20 -33.98
C LEU A 500 7.46 -10.54 -34.23
N THR A 501 7.78 -11.82 -34.48
CA THR A 501 9.12 -12.27 -34.85
C THR A 501 9.56 -11.60 -36.14
N SER A 502 8.72 -11.64 -37.16
CA SER A 502 9.01 -10.99 -38.48
C SER A 502 9.16 -9.47 -38.33
N ALA A 503 8.37 -8.85 -37.45
CA ALA A 503 8.48 -7.39 -37.21
C ALA A 503 9.81 -7.02 -36.54
N ILE A 504 10.34 -7.84 -35.64
CA ILE A 504 11.65 -7.62 -35.02
C ILE A 504 12.78 -7.82 -36.06
N GLU A 505 12.67 -8.85 -36.89
CA GLU A 505 13.62 -9.10 -37.98
C GLU A 505 13.65 -7.95 -39.03
N ASP A 506 12.47 -7.46 -39.39
CA ASP A 506 12.33 -6.30 -40.29
C ASP A 506 12.98 -5.04 -39.69
N PHE A 507 12.80 -4.82 -38.39
CA PHE A 507 13.50 -3.72 -37.70
C PHE A 507 15.01 -3.87 -37.76
N LYS A 508 15.54 -5.07 -37.44
CA LYS A 508 16.99 -5.31 -37.45
C LYS A 508 17.61 -5.16 -38.87
N ALA A 509 16.86 -5.51 -39.91
CA ALA A 509 17.34 -5.42 -41.29
C ALA A 509 17.34 -3.97 -41.80
N ASN A 510 16.43 -3.11 -41.34
CA ASN A 510 16.14 -1.82 -41.95
C ASN A 510 16.38 -0.59 -41.07
N SER A 511 16.74 -0.78 -39.79
CA SER A 511 16.87 0.34 -38.85
C SER A 511 18.25 0.40 -38.21
N ALA A 512 18.80 1.63 -38.12
CA ALA A 512 19.96 1.93 -37.29
C ALA A 512 19.51 2.45 -35.90
N TYR A 513 20.16 2.01 -34.85
CA TYR A 513 19.87 2.37 -33.46
C TYR A 513 21.12 2.75 -32.69
#